data_43222e3eb588d6a76d7275b54603bd1b
#
_entry.id   43222e3eb588d6a76d7275b54603bd1b
#
_cell.length_a   1.000
_cell.length_b   1.000
_cell.length_c   1.000
_cell.angle_alpha   90.00
_cell.angle_beta   90.00
_cell.angle_gamma   90.00
#
_symmetry.space_group_name_H-M   'P 1'
#
loop_
_entity.id
_entity.type
_entity.pdbx_description
1 polymer ?
#
loop_
_entity_poly.entity_id
_entity_poly.type
_entity_poly.pdbx_seq_one_letter_code
_entity_poly.pdbx_strand_id
1 'polypeptide(L)'
;MSVHHAPPPRHLPIADRWSLHGYYSLCPYAPDGSDRLLVAGADLATDTAEVFVLGPDRSIQHRFGRVPVSPSFWHTGLWQSWSPDSRFVYFQSGTHQHPRVTRHDLDTGKEITIDGDMEGFPPSGEPVFSCAHGLLYAAGYGSGLYRPEIAPVPFQARDRHGISLVSFDSPGERLALSTQQILDTHPDRDRILAADREIKARLGPDDGLTLMTYCVRWNRAGTRCLFFFGNHCVVKDRGEPKITSIFTADRDLKKIQLALDISFDRRGVHWSWQADDEHLIGYGPDPDRPGQQCLAEVRHDGTGYRKLSDHASGGHPSTSPLDPDLIVTDEGTPTGGAVVFIDRRDGREVSRVALPKFHGDHEPPGRNPRRICHHPVFNRAGDRVLCNTLPGTHAELVEITPPSLP
;
A
#
# COMPACT_ATOMS: atom_id res chain seq x y z
N MET A 1 -24.82 14.01 28.43
CA MET A 1 -23.95 14.03 27.25
C MET A 1 -24.75 13.38 26.13
N SER A 2 -25.13 14.14 25.11
CA SER A 2 -25.84 13.59 23.93
C SER A 2 -24.83 12.75 23.14
N VAL A 3 -25.08 11.47 23.03
CA VAL A 3 -24.34 10.59 22.12
C VAL A 3 -24.70 11.05 20.73
N HIS A 4 -23.82 11.81 20.08
CA HIS A 4 -23.95 12.08 18.65
C HIS A 4 -23.67 10.76 17.94
N HIS A 5 -24.70 10.05 17.52
CA HIS A 5 -24.56 8.93 16.61
C HIS A 5 -24.03 9.47 15.28
N ALA A 6 -22.83 9.04 14.89
CA ALA A 6 -22.33 9.29 13.54
C ALA A 6 -23.38 8.79 12.51
N PRO A 7 -23.56 9.49 11.41
CA PRO A 7 -24.46 9.03 10.37
C PRO A 7 -24.04 7.62 9.89
N PRO A 8 -25.01 6.80 9.43
CA PRO A 8 -24.68 5.47 8.93
C PRO A 8 -23.74 5.56 7.73
N PRO A 9 -22.87 4.54 7.53
CA PRO A 9 -22.00 4.47 6.37
C PRO A 9 -22.77 4.58 5.05
N ARG A 10 -22.24 5.38 4.11
CA ARG A 10 -22.82 5.54 2.78
C ARG A 10 -22.20 4.55 1.81
N HIS A 11 -22.95 3.57 1.35
CA HIS A 11 -22.51 2.60 0.35
C HIS A 11 -22.48 3.20 -1.06
N LEU A 12 -21.47 2.83 -1.85
CA LEU A 12 -21.22 3.33 -3.20
C LEU A 12 -21.06 2.14 -4.17
N PRO A 13 -22.14 1.42 -4.49
CA PRO A 13 -22.06 0.31 -5.42
C PRO A 13 -21.83 0.81 -6.86
N ILE A 14 -20.97 0.12 -7.62
CA ILE A 14 -20.93 0.20 -9.08
C ILE A 14 -21.61 -1.06 -9.59
N ALA A 15 -22.71 -0.88 -10.34
CA ALA A 15 -23.51 -2.00 -10.82
C ALA A 15 -22.66 -3.06 -11.54
N ASP A 16 -22.87 -4.31 -11.18
CA ASP A 16 -22.20 -5.49 -11.77
C ASP A 16 -20.67 -5.47 -11.69
N ARG A 17 -20.09 -4.77 -10.72
CA ARG A 17 -18.63 -4.69 -10.52
C ARG A 17 -18.22 -4.96 -9.10
N TRP A 18 -17.12 -5.69 -8.95
CA TRP A 18 -16.34 -5.76 -7.71
C TRP A 18 -15.47 -4.50 -7.63
N SER A 19 -15.88 -3.56 -6.82
CA SER A 19 -15.29 -2.21 -6.81
C SER A 19 -14.31 -2.03 -5.66
N LEU A 20 -13.13 -1.51 -5.97
CA LEU A 20 -12.08 -1.23 -5.00
C LEU A 20 -11.48 0.16 -5.26
N HIS A 21 -11.23 0.94 -4.20
CA HIS A 21 -10.23 1.99 -4.31
C HIS A 21 -8.84 1.35 -4.27
N GLY A 22 -7.78 2.10 -4.50
CA GLY A 22 -6.42 1.58 -4.46
C GLY A 22 -5.98 1.14 -3.06
N TYR A 23 -4.74 1.39 -2.74
CA TYR A 23 -4.15 1.05 -1.46
C TYR A 23 -4.33 2.22 -0.47
N TYR A 24 -4.32 1.96 0.86
CA TYR A 24 -4.54 2.99 1.89
C TYR A 24 -3.54 4.16 1.89
N SER A 25 -2.41 4.00 1.19
CA SER A 25 -1.42 5.07 1.00
C SER A 25 -1.74 6.01 -0.17
N LEU A 26 -2.82 5.74 -0.93
CA LEU A 26 -3.25 6.52 -2.08
C LEU A 26 -4.61 7.16 -1.81
N CYS A 27 -4.70 8.48 -1.90
CA CYS A 27 -5.97 9.16 -1.81
C CYS A 27 -6.71 9.06 -3.15
N PRO A 28 -7.88 8.39 -3.21
CA PRO A 28 -8.61 8.20 -4.46
C PRO A 28 -9.43 9.44 -4.88
N TYR A 29 -9.52 10.45 -4.04
CA TYR A 29 -10.20 11.72 -4.35
C TYR A 29 -9.31 12.63 -5.19
N ALA A 30 -9.90 13.29 -6.18
CA ALA A 30 -9.19 14.16 -7.11
C ALA A 30 -8.44 15.30 -6.38
N PRO A 31 -7.21 15.64 -6.79
CA PRO A 31 -6.43 16.72 -6.20
C PRO A 31 -7.03 18.11 -6.37
N ASP A 32 -7.84 18.33 -7.40
CA ASP A 32 -8.46 19.62 -7.74
C ASP A 32 -9.61 20.07 -6.81
N GLY A 33 -9.94 19.25 -5.80
CA GLY A 33 -11.03 19.55 -4.87
C GLY A 33 -12.43 19.32 -5.45
N SER A 34 -12.56 18.79 -6.65
CA SER A 34 -13.86 18.53 -7.32
C SER A 34 -14.69 17.41 -6.67
N ASP A 35 -14.15 16.71 -5.68
CA ASP A 35 -14.77 15.56 -5.03
C ASP A 35 -15.02 14.35 -5.97
N ARG A 36 -14.38 14.34 -7.16
CA ARG A 36 -14.37 13.17 -8.03
C ARG A 36 -13.60 12.03 -7.36
N LEU A 37 -14.07 10.80 -7.60
CA LEU A 37 -13.52 9.61 -6.94
C LEU A 37 -13.02 8.62 -8.00
N LEU A 38 -11.82 8.10 -7.79
CA LEU A 38 -11.18 7.12 -8.65
C LEU A 38 -11.36 5.71 -8.08
N VAL A 39 -11.90 4.80 -8.89
CA VAL A 39 -12.24 3.44 -8.50
C VAL A 39 -11.80 2.46 -9.57
N ALA A 40 -11.33 1.28 -9.17
CA ALA A 40 -11.19 0.14 -10.06
C ALA A 40 -12.36 -0.83 -9.85
N GLY A 41 -12.90 -1.36 -10.95
CA GLY A 41 -14.01 -2.31 -10.91
C GLY A 41 -13.72 -3.55 -11.76
N ALA A 42 -13.87 -4.75 -11.18
CA ALA A 42 -13.71 -6.02 -11.88
C ALA A 42 -15.05 -6.65 -12.25
N ASP A 43 -15.08 -7.20 -13.45
CA ASP A 43 -16.14 -8.05 -13.97
C ASP A 43 -15.66 -9.49 -14.00
N LEU A 44 -16.20 -10.33 -13.11
CA LEU A 44 -15.81 -11.73 -13.02
C LEU A 44 -16.31 -12.59 -14.18
N ALA A 45 -17.38 -12.16 -14.86
CA ALA A 45 -17.90 -12.90 -16.01
C ALA A 45 -16.95 -12.83 -17.23
N THR A 46 -16.22 -11.73 -17.34
CA THR A 46 -15.25 -11.51 -18.43
C THR A 46 -13.81 -11.55 -17.98
N ASP A 47 -13.54 -11.74 -16.68
CA ASP A 47 -12.21 -11.70 -16.07
C ASP A 47 -11.42 -10.42 -16.43
N THR A 48 -12.12 -9.28 -16.43
CA THR A 48 -11.54 -7.98 -16.77
C THR A 48 -11.80 -6.96 -15.68
N ALA A 49 -10.87 -6.02 -15.54
CA ALA A 49 -11.00 -4.86 -14.67
C ALA A 49 -10.91 -3.56 -15.48
N GLU A 50 -11.50 -2.50 -14.96
CA GLU A 50 -11.57 -1.18 -15.57
C GLU A 50 -11.42 -0.10 -14.50
N VAL A 51 -11.03 1.09 -14.93
CA VAL A 51 -10.99 2.28 -14.08
C VAL A 51 -12.24 3.11 -14.31
N PHE A 52 -12.81 3.60 -13.21
CA PHE A 52 -13.98 4.48 -13.18
C PHE A 52 -13.62 5.79 -12.50
N VAL A 53 -14.06 6.89 -13.06
CA VAL A 53 -14.12 8.20 -12.39
C VAL A 53 -15.57 8.46 -12.06
N LEU A 54 -15.85 8.57 -10.75
CA LEU A 54 -17.18 8.96 -10.25
C LEU A 54 -17.21 10.46 -9.99
N GLY A 55 -18.30 11.10 -10.37
CA GLY A 55 -18.57 12.49 -10.06
C GLY A 55 -18.84 12.74 -8.57
N PRO A 56 -19.03 14.01 -8.16
CA PRO A 56 -19.38 14.36 -6.79
C PRO A 56 -20.71 13.73 -6.31
N ASP A 57 -21.63 13.51 -7.24
CA ASP A 57 -22.90 12.79 -7.02
C ASP A 57 -22.75 11.26 -7.03
N ARG A 58 -21.50 10.77 -7.29
CA ARG A 58 -21.15 9.35 -7.43
C ARG A 58 -21.68 8.69 -8.71
N SER A 59 -22.17 9.46 -9.67
CA SER A 59 -22.42 8.97 -11.04
C SER A 59 -21.11 8.68 -11.78
N ILE A 60 -21.15 7.71 -12.70
CA ILE A 60 -19.99 7.38 -13.53
C ILE A 60 -19.80 8.47 -14.58
N GLN A 61 -18.69 9.20 -14.52
CA GLN A 61 -18.30 10.22 -15.51
C GLN A 61 -17.39 9.64 -16.60
N HIS A 62 -16.44 8.81 -16.21
CA HIS A 62 -15.51 8.15 -17.15
C HIS A 62 -15.38 6.67 -16.83
N ARG A 63 -15.14 5.88 -17.87
CA ARG A 63 -14.84 4.44 -17.80
C ARG A 63 -13.83 4.11 -18.87
N PHE A 64 -12.69 3.52 -18.50
CA PHE A 64 -11.58 3.23 -19.42
C PHE A 64 -10.66 2.15 -18.86
N GLY A 65 -9.62 1.79 -19.63
CA GLY A 65 -8.51 0.98 -19.19
C GLY A 65 -8.88 -0.49 -18.94
N ARG A 66 -9.58 -1.12 -19.89
CA ARG A 66 -9.94 -2.53 -19.75
C ARG A 66 -8.72 -3.44 -19.81
N VAL A 67 -8.45 -4.14 -18.72
CA VAL A 67 -7.30 -5.03 -18.54
C VAL A 67 -7.73 -6.36 -17.93
N PRO A 68 -6.96 -7.45 -18.07
CA PRO A 68 -7.21 -8.70 -17.33
C PRO A 68 -7.15 -8.49 -15.82
N VAL A 69 -8.01 -9.16 -15.06
CA VAL A 69 -7.93 -9.16 -13.60
C VAL A 69 -6.65 -9.85 -13.16
N SER A 70 -5.79 -9.12 -12.47
CA SER A 70 -4.59 -9.67 -11.85
C SER A 70 -4.88 -10.17 -10.42
N PRO A 71 -4.12 -11.12 -9.88
CA PRO A 71 -4.23 -11.50 -8.47
C PRO A 71 -4.06 -10.35 -7.49
N SER A 72 -3.29 -9.32 -7.87
CA SER A 72 -3.09 -8.11 -7.07
C SER A 72 -4.32 -7.23 -6.99
N PHE A 73 -5.21 -7.29 -7.98
CA PHE A 73 -6.43 -6.49 -8.03
C PHE A 73 -7.21 -6.54 -6.71
N TRP A 74 -7.34 -7.71 -6.11
CA TRP A 74 -8.12 -7.93 -4.89
C TRP A 74 -7.57 -7.22 -3.65
N HIS A 75 -6.33 -6.75 -3.72
CA HIS A 75 -5.69 -6.05 -2.62
C HIS A 75 -5.44 -4.57 -2.91
N THR A 76 -5.12 -4.24 -4.16
CA THR A 76 -4.62 -2.90 -4.52
C THR A 76 -5.39 -2.24 -5.66
N GLY A 77 -6.46 -2.86 -6.15
CA GLY A 77 -7.10 -2.43 -7.38
C GLY A 77 -6.12 -2.49 -8.55
N LEU A 78 -6.10 -1.46 -9.36
CA LEU A 78 -5.16 -1.28 -10.46
C LEU A 78 -4.06 -0.26 -10.10
N TRP A 79 -3.80 0.02 -8.82
CA TRP A 79 -2.96 1.12 -8.36
C TRP A 79 -3.34 2.48 -8.99
N GLN A 80 -4.63 2.61 -9.34
CA GLN A 80 -5.16 3.78 -10.01
C GLN A 80 -4.88 5.04 -9.19
N SER A 81 -4.34 6.05 -9.84
CA SER A 81 -3.85 7.27 -9.19
C SER A 81 -4.08 8.49 -10.07
N TRP A 82 -4.36 9.62 -9.44
CA TRP A 82 -4.49 10.91 -10.10
C TRP A 82 -3.14 11.54 -10.43
N SER A 83 -3.05 12.27 -11.54
CA SER A 83 -2.04 13.31 -11.70
C SER A 83 -2.30 14.49 -10.77
N PRO A 84 -1.28 15.31 -10.44
CA PRO A 84 -1.45 16.47 -9.56
C PRO A 84 -2.51 17.48 -10.02
N ASP A 85 -2.69 17.62 -11.32
CA ASP A 85 -3.66 18.51 -11.97
C ASP A 85 -5.04 17.87 -12.22
N SER A 86 -5.23 16.61 -11.80
CA SER A 86 -6.45 15.83 -11.99
C SER A 86 -6.87 15.60 -13.47
N ARG A 87 -5.97 15.85 -14.41
CA ARG A 87 -6.20 15.64 -15.83
C ARG A 87 -5.94 14.20 -16.25
N PHE A 88 -4.86 13.62 -15.74
CA PHE A 88 -4.48 12.27 -16.09
C PHE A 88 -4.81 11.28 -14.98
N VAL A 89 -5.11 10.05 -15.38
CA VAL A 89 -5.20 8.90 -14.50
C VAL A 89 -4.14 7.90 -14.91
N TYR A 90 -3.37 7.44 -13.93
CA TYR A 90 -2.36 6.41 -14.08
C TYR A 90 -2.86 5.12 -13.47
N PHE A 91 -2.64 4.00 -14.13
CA PHE A 91 -3.03 2.70 -13.60
C PHE A 91 -2.14 1.59 -14.14
N GLN A 92 -2.04 0.53 -13.38
CA GLN A 92 -1.34 -0.67 -13.83
C GLN A 92 -2.14 -1.42 -14.88
N SER A 93 -1.44 -1.88 -15.90
CA SER A 93 -1.95 -2.66 -17.00
C SER A 93 -0.95 -3.77 -17.36
N GLY A 94 -1.27 -4.57 -18.38
CA GLY A 94 -0.41 -5.68 -18.77
C GLY A 94 -0.65 -6.94 -17.93
N THR A 95 0.35 -7.79 -17.85
CA THR A 95 0.33 -9.05 -17.10
C THR A 95 1.46 -9.06 -16.09
N HIS A 96 1.49 -10.07 -15.19
CA HIS A 96 2.59 -10.23 -14.25
C HIS A 96 3.95 -10.48 -14.92
N GLN A 97 3.95 -11.13 -16.09
CA GLN A 97 5.16 -11.35 -16.88
C GLN A 97 5.63 -10.08 -17.60
N HIS A 98 4.67 -9.22 -17.96
CA HIS A 98 4.89 -8.00 -18.70
C HIS A 98 4.08 -6.86 -18.07
N PRO A 99 4.51 -6.37 -16.89
CA PRO A 99 3.83 -5.26 -16.22
C PRO A 99 3.96 -3.99 -17.05
N ARG A 100 2.89 -3.23 -17.12
CA ARG A 100 2.78 -1.97 -17.83
C ARG A 100 2.08 -0.93 -16.99
N VAL A 101 2.42 0.32 -17.23
CA VAL A 101 1.73 1.48 -16.67
C VAL A 101 1.07 2.24 -17.80
N THR A 102 -0.20 2.54 -17.64
CA THR A 102 -0.98 3.33 -18.61
C THR A 102 -1.30 4.69 -18.00
N ARG A 103 -1.10 5.76 -18.77
CA ARG A 103 -1.58 7.11 -18.51
C ARG A 103 -2.75 7.40 -19.44
N HIS A 104 -3.92 7.66 -18.86
CA HIS A 104 -5.14 8.04 -19.57
C HIS A 104 -5.38 9.55 -19.40
N ASP A 105 -5.60 10.26 -20.51
CA ASP A 105 -5.96 11.68 -20.54
C ASP A 105 -7.49 11.82 -20.53
N LEU A 106 -8.04 12.35 -19.45
CA LEU A 106 -9.49 12.49 -19.29
C LEU A 106 -10.14 13.48 -20.25
N ASP A 107 -9.38 14.47 -20.76
CA ASP A 107 -9.90 15.46 -21.70
C ASP A 107 -10.01 14.91 -23.13
N THR A 108 -9.05 14.08 -23.54
CA THR A 108 -8.93 13.62 -24.92
C THR A 108 -9.25 12.13 -25.11
N GLY A 109 -9.30 11.37 -24.02
CA GLY A 109 -9.44 9.91 -24.05
C GLY A 109 -8.18 9.19 -24.54
N LYS A 110 -7.06 9.89 -24.76
CA LYS A 110 -5.83 9.30 -25.24
C LYS A 110 -5.12 8.51 -24.15
N GLU A 111 -4.65 7.32 -24.51
CA GLU A 111 -3.83 6.48 -23.64
C GLU A 111 -2.39 6.39 -24.15
N ILE A 112 -1.44 6.41 -23.22
CA ILE A 112 -0.03 6.07 -23.44
C ILE A 112 0.32 4.98 -22.46
N THR A 113 0.81 3.86 -22.98
CA THR A 113 1.22 2.70 -22.19
C THR A 113 2.72 2.47 -22.36
N ILE A 114 3.41 2.28 -21.25
CA ILE A 114 4.84 1.99 -21.22
C ILE A 114 5.11 0.72 -20.40
N ASP A 115 6.22 0.06 -20.67
CA ASP A 115 6.67 -1.05 -19.87
C ASP A 115 7.15 -0.52 -18.50
N GLY A 116 6.79 -1.20 -17.44
CA GLY A 116 7.13 -0.83 -16.06
C GLY A 116 6.07 -1.24 -15.06
N ASP A 117 6.34 -0.93 -13.82
CA ASP A 117 5.50 -1.23 -12.67
C ASP A 117 5.25 0.05 -11.88
N MET A 118 4.19 0.09 -11.06
CA MET A 118 3.81 1.28 -10.31
C MET A 118 3.06 0.87 -9.03
N GLU A 119 3.40 1.51 -7.92
CA GLU A 119 2.66 1.41 -6.65
C GLU A 119 1.99 2.74 -6.27
N GLY A 120 1.44 3.43 -7.25
CA GLY A 120 0.83 4.74 -7.12
C GLY A 120 1.67 5.85 -7.75
N PHE A 121 0.99 6.88 -8.24
CA PHE A 121 1.63 8.02 -8.89
C PHE A 121 2.05 9.07 -7.83
N PRO A 122 3.27 9.65 -7.96
CA PRO A 122 3.74 10.65 -7.01
C PRO A 122 2.85 11.90 -7.03
N PRO A 123 2.44 12.46 -5.88
CA PRO A 123 1.67 13.69 -5.82
C PRO A 123 2.37 14.90 -6.45
N SER A 124 3.67 14.84 -6.62
CA SER A 124 4.49 15.88 -7.25
C SER A 124 4.72 15.69 -8.76
N GLY A 125 4.09 14.69 -9.36
CA GLY A 125 4.25 14.37 -10.78
C GLY A 125 5.40 13.40 -11.08
N GLU A 126 5.67 13.17 -12.36
CA GLU A 126 6.73 12.27 -12.82
C GLU A 126 8.15 12.66 -12.33
N PRO A 127 9.10 11.72 -12.25
CA PRO A 127 8.97 10.31 -12.63
C PRO A 127 8.24 9.46 -11.57
N VAL A 128 7.70 8.33 -12.01
CA VAL A 128 7.15 7.30 -11.13
C VAL A 128 8.29 6.44 -10.59
N PHE A 129 8.25 6.11 -9.31
CA PHE A 129 9.15 5.10 -8.75
C PHE A 129 8.46 3.74 -8.77
N SER A 130 9.20 2.76 -9.21
CA SER A 130 8.81 1.37 -9.28
C SER A 130 9.81 0.51 -8.55
N CYS A 131 9.35 -0.52 -7.90
CA CYS A 131 10.23 -1.53 -7.29
C CYS A 131 10.49 -2.72 -8.21
N ALA A 132 10.33 -2.57 -9.52
CA ALA A 132 10.49 -3.64 -10.49
C ALA A 132 9.98 -4.99 -9.96
N HIS A 133 8.70 -5.26 -10.09
CA HIS A 133 7.93 -6.37 -9.52
C HIS A 133 7.04 -6.00 -8.32
N GLY A 134 6.93 -4.70 -7.96
CA GLY A 134 6.14 -4.24 -6.83
C GLY A 134 4.71 -4.70 -6.87
N LEU A 135 4.09 -4.70 -8.05
CA LEU A 135 2.76 -5.20 -8.30
C LEU A 135 2.55 -6.62 -7.80
N LEU A 136 3.41 -7.51 -8.23
CA LEU A 136 3.30 -8.93 -7.88
C LEU A 136 3.51 -9.11 -6.39
N TYR A 137 4.43 -8.38 -5.83
CA TYR A 137 4.84 -8.52 -4.45
C TYR A 137 3.93 -7.80 -3.48
N ALA A 138 3.51 -6.60 -3.75
CA ALA A 138 2.56 -5.88 -2.90
C ALA A 138 1.26 -6.66 -2.69
N ALA A 139 0.83 -7.42 -3.68
CA ALA A 139 -0.40 -8.18 -3.61
C ALA A 139 -0.21 -9.67 -3.27
N GLY A 140 0.78 -10.29 -3.86
CA GLY A 140 0.99 -11.74 -3.77
C GLY A 140 1.64 -12.18 -2.47
N TYR A 141 2.38 -11.30 -1.92
CA TYR A 141 3.34 -11.59 -0.93
C TYR A 141 2.83 -12.18 0.38
N GLY A 142 2.03 -11.49 1.09
CA GLY A 142 1.46 -12.00 2.33
C GLY A 142 0.38 -13.08 2.13
N SER A 143 -0.09 -13.26 0.91
CA SER A 143 -1.12 -14.23 0.53
C SER A 143 -0.57 -15.55 0.00
N GLY A 144 0.75 -15.67 -0.17
CA GLY A 144 1.39 -16.84 -0.77
C GLY A 144 1.11 -16.99 -2.27
N LEU A 145 0.70 -15.92 -2.93
CA LEU A 145 0.45 -15.93 -4.38
C LEU A 145 1.71 -15.71 -5.21
N TYR A 146 2.85 -15.49 -4.58
CA TYR A 146 4.11 -15.37 -5.29
C TYR A 146 4.40 -16.59 -6.17
N ARG A 147 4.72 -16.31 -7.41
CA ARG A 147 5.06 -17.31 -8.43
C ARG A 147 6.38 -16.90 -9.07
N PRO A 148 7.52 -17.48 -8.62
CA PRO A 148 8.83 -17.12 -9.15
C PRO A 148 8.98 -17.38 -10.65
N GLU A 149 8.23 -18.32 -11.19
CA GLU A 149 8.17 -18.61 -12.62
C GLU A 149 7.48 -17.51 -13.44
N ILE A 150 6.66 -16.68 -12.79
CA ILE A 150 5.97 -15.55 -13.44
C ILE A 150 6.82 -14.29 -13.42
N ALA A 151 7.46 -13.99 -12.30
CA ALA A 151 8.28 -12.80 -12.13
C ALA A 151 9.54 -13.12 -11.32
N PRO A 152 10.55 -13.70 -11.93
CA PRO A 152 11.79 -14.05 -11.24
C PRO A 152 12.54 -12.78 -10.86
N VAL A 153 12.84 -12.63 -9.57
CA VAL A 153 13.74 -11.59 -9.07
C VAL A 153 15.13 -12.18 -8.96
N PRO A 154 16.14 -11.55 -9.54
CA PRO A 154 17.51 -12.04 -9.44
C PRO A 154 18.12 -11.69 -8.07
N PHE A 155 17.60 -12.31 -6.98
CA PHE A 155 17.91 -11.94 -5.60
C PHE A 155 19.39 -11.90 -5.27
N GLN A 156 20.22 -12.69 -5.94
CA GLN A 156 21.68 -12.68 -5.71
C GLN A 156 22.39 -11.61 -6.53
N ALA A 157 21.79 -11.11 -7.60
CA ALA A 157 22.31 -9.99 -8.38
C ALA A 157 21.70 -8.66 -7.87
N ARG A 158 21.94 -8.34 -6.60
CA ARG A 158 21.34 -7.19 -5.87
C ARG A 158 21.68 -5.83 -6.45
N ASP A 159 22.67 -5.75 -7.32
CA ASP A 159 23.06 -4.58 -8.11
C ASP A 159 22.14 -4.34 -9.33
N ARG A 160 21.31 -5.33 -9.71
CA ARG A 160 20.47 -5.32 -10.91
C ARG A 160 18.99 -5.09 -10.66
N HIS A 161 18.57 -5.02 -9.42
CA HIS A 161 17.18 -4.73 -9.05
C HIS A 161 17.12 -3.82 -7.84
N GLY A 162 15.97 -3.15 -7.66
CA GLY A 162 15.80 -2.17 -6.60
C GLY A 162 14.69 -1.20 -6.96
N ILE A 163 14.91 0.10 -6.79
CA ILE A 163 13.97 1.15 -7.18
C ILE A 163 14.37 1.67 -8.55
N SER A 164 13.42 1.60 -9.49
CA SER A 164 13.55 2.13 -10.84
C SER A 164 12.74 3.42 -11.00
N LEU A 165 13.15 4.26 -11.93
CA LEU A 165 12.39 5.41 -12.41
C LEU A 165 11.72 5.04 -13.74
N VAL A 166 10.43 5.34 -13.82
CA VAL A 166 9.61 5.15 -15.02
C VAL A 166 9.05 6.52 -15.43
N SER A 167 9.27 6.92 -16.66
CA SER A 167 8.81 8.20 -17.21
C SER A 167 8.03 8.01 -18.50
N PHE A 168 6.98 8.80 -18.67
CA PHE A 168 6.18 8.83 -19.89
C PHE A 168 6.75 9.78 -20.95
N ASP A 169 7.53 10.78 -20.54
CA ASP A 169 8.18 11.73 -21.47
C ASP A 169 9.43 11.14 -22.12
N SER A 170 10.10 10.24 -21.42
CA SER A 170 11.22 9.46 -21.94
C SER A 170 10.96 7.99 -21.62
N PRO A 171 10.14 7.30 -22.44
CA PRO A 171 9.69 5.95 -22.13
C PRO A 171 10.85 4.99 -21.87
N GLY A 172 10.80 4.34 -20.72
CA GLY A 172 11.77 3.37 -20.29
C GLY A 172 11.89 3.30 -18.76
N GLU A 173 12.36 2.15 -18.30
CA GLU A 173 12.68 1.91 -16.92
C GLU A 173 14.18 2.03 -16.71
N ARG A 174 14.61 2.77 -15.69
CA ARG A 174 16.00 2.92 -15.31
C ARG A 174 16.19 2.66 -13.84
N LEU A 175 17.02 1.68 -13.49
CA LEU A 175 17.39 1.43 -12.09
C LEU A 175 18.06 2.69 -11.51
N ALA A 176 17.47 3.23 -10.47
CA ALA A 176 17.92 4.45 -9.81
C ALA A 176 18.63 4.17 -8.48
N LEU A 177 18.18 3.14 -7.75
CA LEU A 177 18.74 2.73 -6.47
C LEU A 177 18.68 1.22 -6.36
N SER A 178 19.83 0.55 -6.33
CA SER A 178 19.87 -0.91 -6.25
C SER A 178 19.66 -1.42 -4.83
N THR A 179 19.13 -2.64 -4.71
CA THR A 179 19.03 -3.37 -3.45
C THR A 179 20.39 -3.50 -2.75
N GLN A 180 21.50 -3.62 -3.52
CA GLN A 180 22.85 -3.64 -2.98
C GLN A 180 23.23 -2.30 -2.33
N GLN A 181 22.96 -1.19 -3.00
CA GLN A 181 23.23 0.15 -2.45
C GLN A 181 22.49 0.39 -1.14
N ILE A 182 21.22 -0.07 -1.05
CA ILE A 182 20.44 0.03 0.20
C ILE A 182 21.06 -0.83 1.30
N LEU A 183 21.43 -2.09 0.99
CA LEU A 183 22.12 -2.97 1.93
C LEU A 183 23.41 -2.35 2.44
N ASP A 184 24.18 -1.68 1.58
CA ASP A 184 25.44 -1.05 1.95
C ASP A 184 25.28 0.13 2.92
N THR A 185 24.09 0.78 2.93
CA THR A 185 23.75 1.84 3.88
C THR A 185 23.12 1.32 5.18
N HIS A 186 22.80 0.02 5.25
CA HIS A 186 22.08 -0.53 6.39
C HIS A 186 22.98 -0.66 7.63
N PRO A 187 22.60 -0.12 8.81
CA PRO A 187 23.46 -0.20 10.02
C PRO A 187 23.72 -1.65 10.46
N ASP A 188 22.75 -2.57 10.29
CA ASP A 188 22.91 -4.00 10.60
C ASP A 188 23.40 -4.83 9.39
N ARG A 189 24.06 -4.20 8.41
CA ARG A 189 24.55 -4.85 7.19
C ARG A 189 25.32 -6.15 7.46
N ASP A 190 26.27 -6.12 8.39
CA ASP A 190 27.12 -7.27 8.68
C ASP A 190 26.32 -8.45 9.27
N ARG A 191 25.31 -8.18 10.08
CA ARG A 191 24.38 -9.18 10.62
C ARG A 191 23.51 -9.80 9.51
N ILE A 192 23.03 -8.97 8.59
CA ILE A 192 22.25 -9.42 7.41
C ILE A 192 23.14 -10.29 6.51
N LEU A 193 24.38 -9.87 6.26
CA LEU A 193 25.34 -10.67 5.47
C LEU A 193 25.78 -11.97 6.17
N ALA A 194 25.79 -11.99 7.51
CA ALA A 194 26.01 -13.24 8.24
C ALA A 194 24.87 -14.22 7.99
N ALA A 195 23.62 -13.76 8.12
CA ALA A 195 22.47 -14.59 7.79
C ALA A 195 22.45 -15.04 6.32
N ASP A 196 22.88 -14.19 5.38
CA ASP A 196 23.03 -14.57 3.97
C ASP A 196 24.02 -15.73 3.78
N ARG A 197 25.17 -15.68 4.46
CA ARG A 197 26.15 -16.77 4.44
C ARG A 197 25.61 -18.07 5.02
N GLU A 198 24.85 -18.01 6.10
CA GLU A 198 24.21 -19.18 6.71
C GLU A 198 23.20 -19.85 5.75
N ILE A 199 22.40 -19.06 5.04
CA ILE A 199 21.46 -19.56 4.04
C ILE A 199 22.21 -20.20 2.88
N LYS A 200 23.27 -19.55 2.36
CA LYS A 200 24.12 -20.10 1.30
C LYS A 200 24.81 -21.41 1.70
N ALA A 201 25.27 -21.50 2.92
CA ALA A 201 25.88 -22.73 3.43
C ALA A 201 24.90 -23.91 3.49
N ARG A 202 23.61 -23.61 3.69
CA ARG A 202 22.54 -24.60 3.81
C ARG A 202 21.90 -24.97 2.48
N LEU A 203 21.65 -24.00 1.60
CA LEU A 203 20.88 -24.20 0.37
C LEU A 203 21.72 -24.24 -0.90
N GLY A 204 22.92 -23.63 -0.89
CA GLY A 204 23.80 -23.54 -2.02
C GLY A 204 24.35 -22.12 -2.23
N PRO A 205 25.49 -21.96 -2.92
CA PRO A 205 26.16 -20.66 -3.08
C PRO A 205 25.31 -19.62 -3.81
N ASP A 206 24.39 -20.05 -4.65
CA ASP A 206 23.47 -19.17 -5.41
C ASP A 206 22.14 -18.92 -4.69
N ASP A 207 21.96 -19.48 -3.50
CA ASP A 207 20.72 -19.47 -2.74
C ASP A 207 20.77 -18.63 -1.45
N GLY A 208 21.35 -17.48 -1.48
CA GLY A 208 21.38 -16.55 -0.34
C GLY A 208 20.01 -15.96 0.02
N LEU A 209 20.01 -14.97 0.91
CA LEU A 209 18.80 -14.24 1.31
C LEU A 209 18.10 -13.61 0.10
N THR A 210 16.78 -13.68 0.10
CA THR A 210 15.92 -13.17 -0.96
C THR A 210 15.56 -11.69 -0.75
N LEU A 211 16.61 -10.86 -0.60
CA LEU A 211 16.45 -9.43 -0.34
C LEU A 211 15.96 -8.67 -1.58
N MET A 212 15.03 -7.77 -1.36
CA MET A 212 14.48 -6.87 -2.39
C MET A 212 13.95 -5.57 -1.78
N THR A 213 13.62 -4.63 -2.64
CA THR A 213 12.83 -3.44 -2.29
C THR A 213 11.37 -3.64 -2.70
N TYR A 214 10.45 -3.04 -1.96
CA TYR A 214 9.01 -3.12 -2.23
C TYR A 214 8.25 -1.98 -1.54
N CYS A 215 7.00 -1.74 -1.95
CA CYS A 215 6.09 -0.78 -1.34
C CYS A 215 6.63 0.66 -1.32
N VAL A 216 6.87 1.26 -2.49
CA VAL A 216 7.16 2.69 -2.57
C VAL A 216 5.91 3.50 -2.26
N ARG A 217 5.99 4.39 -1.27
CA ARG A 217 4.89 5.27 -0.85
C ARG A 217 5.37 6.70 -0.69
N TRP A 218 4.66 7.62 -1.31
CA TRP A 218 4.98 9.03 -1.27
C TRP A 218 4.36 9.72 -0.06
N ASN A 219 5.04 10.72 0.48
CA ASN A 219 4.42 11.68 1.37
C ASN A 219 3.45 12.58 0.57
N ARG A 220 2.59 13.33 1.26
CA ARG A 220 1.53 14.12 0.66
C ARG A 220 2.07 15.20 -0.29
N ALA A 221 3.21 15.80 0.03
CA ALA A 221 3.87 16.80 -0.80
C ALA A 221 4.60 16.18 -2.02
N GLY A 222 4.79 14.85 -2.06
CA GLY A 222 5.55 14.18 -3.12
C GLY A 222 7.05 14.51 -3.12
N THR A 223 7.57 14.98 -1.99
CA THR A 223 8.98 15.38 -1.83
C THR A 223 9.86 14.27 -1.27
N ARG A 224 9.24 13.30 -0.62
CA ARG A 224 9.89 12.12 -0.03
C ARG A 224 9.08 10.87 -0.34
N CYS A 225 9.78 9.74 -0.43
CA CYS A 225 9.15 8.44 -0.43
C CYS A 225 9.67 7.61 0.75
N LEU A 226 8.86 6.67 1.21
CA LEU A 226 9.32 5.52 1.96
C LEU A 226 9.31 4.30 1.04
N PHE A 227 10.14 3.33 1.35
CA PHE A 227 10.12 2.00 0.75
C PHE A 227 10.60 0.96 1.76
N PHE A 228 10.18 -0.27 1.53
CA PHE A 228 10.61 -1.38 2.34
C PHE A 228 11.81 -2.08 1.69
N PHE A 229 12.73 -2.53 2.53
CA PHE A 229 13.85 -3.37 2.15
C PHE A 229 13.79 -4.65 2.99
N GLY A 230 13.93 -5.79 2.34
CA GLY A 230 14.00 -7.07 3.06
C GLY A 230 13.55 -8.26 2.24
N ASN A 231 13.32 -9.37 2.94
CA ASN A 231 12.88 -10.64 2.37
C ASN A 231 11.45 -11.02 2.75
N HIS A 232 10.68 -10.03 3.20
CA HIS A 232 9.29 -10.25 3.62
C HIS A 232 8.48 -10.98 2.56
N CYS A 233 8.85 -10.92 1.32
CA CYS A 233 8.10 -11.31 0.16
C CYS A 233 8.32 -12.72 -0.33
N VAL A 234 9.14 -13.53 0.27
CA VAL A 234 9.55 -14.73 -0.37
C VAL A 234 9.12 -15.96 0.41
N VAL A 235 9.26 -17.05 -0.25
CA VAL A 235 8.89 -18.41 0.15
C VAL A 235 9.33 -18.69 1.60
N LYS A 236 8.36 -18.83 2.49
CA LYS A 236 8.61 -19.00 3.95
C LYS A 236 9.28 -20.30 4.32
N ASP A 237 9.29 -21.29 3.44
CA ASP A 237 9.88 -22.62 3.67
C ASP A 237 11.41 -22.66 3.51
N ARG A 238 12.03 -21.56 3.03
CA ARG A 238 13.49 -21.45 2.94
C ARG A 238 14.18 -21.30 4.30
N GLY A 239 13.41 -21.05 5.37
CA GLY A 239 13.95 -20.85 6.72
C GLY A 239 14.84 -19.63 6.86
N GLU A 240 14.59 -18.60 6.06
CA GLU A 240 15.27 -17.32 6.18
C GLU A 240 14.81 -16.57 7.43
N PRO A 241 15.70 -15.88 8.16
CA PRO A 241 15.26 -14.95 9.18
C PRO A 241 14.50 -13.79 8.51
N LYS A 242 13.52 -13.23 9.21
CA LYS A 242 12.81 -12.04 8.74
C LYS A 242 13.78 -10.86 8.65
N ILE A 243 13.93 -10.30 7.47
CA ILE A 243 14.57 -9.01 7.24
C ILE A 243 13.50 -8.07 6.73
N THR A 244 13.24 -6.98 7.44
CA THR A 244 12.29 -5.96 7.01
C THR A 244 12.68 -4.63 7.64
N SER A 245 13.04 -3.68 6.78
CA SER A 245 13.43 -2.34 7.18
C SER A 245 12.69 -1.32 6.35
N ILE A 246 12.29 -0.22 6.98
CA ILE A 246 11.63 0.91 6.33
C ILE A 246 12.68 1.99 6.14
N PHE A 247 12.93 2.31 4.89
CA PHE A 247 13.79 3.41 4.49
C PHE A 247 12.94 4.56 3.97
N THR A 248 13.48 5.76 4.06
CA THR A 248 12.98 6.94 3.39
C THR A 248 14.05 7.54 2.49
N ALA A 249 13.63 8.25 1.48
CA ALA A 249 14.52 9.00 0.61
C ALA A 249 13.85 10.29 0.13
N ASP A 250 14.68 11.27 -0.26
CA ASP A 250 14.20 12.40 -1.03
C ASP A 250 13.80 11.97 -2.45
N ARG A 251 13.14 12.86 -3.18
CA ARG A 251 12.67 12.60 -4.54
C ARG A 251 13.78 12.18 -5.52
N ASP A 252 15.02 12.60 -5.24
CA ASP A 252 16.18 12.27 -6.07
C ASP A 252 16.87 10.96 -5.66
N LEU A 253 16.37 10.28 -4.63
CA LEU A 253 16.95 9.07 -4.01
C LEU A 253 18.38 9.28 -3.50
N LYS A 254 18.75 10.50 -3.11
CA LYS A 254 20.09 10.85 -2.66
C LYS A 254 20.28 10.79 -1.14
N LYS A 255 19.21 11.12 -0.39
CA LYS A 255 19.22 11.14 1.08
C LYS A 255 18.45 9.92 1.61
N ILE A 256 19.08 8.77 1.52
CA ILE A 256 18.51 7.52 2.00
C ILE A 256 18.74 7.42 3.50
N GLN A 257 17.69 7.19 4.28
CA GLN A 257 17.74 7.08 5.74
C GLN A 257 16.95 5.86 6.19
N LEU A 258 17.48 5.12 7.16
CA LEU A 258 16.73 4.08 7.86
C LEU A 258 15.77 4.75 8.83
N ALA A 259 14.47 4.67 8.56
CA ALA A 259 13.45 5.17 9.47
C ALA A 259 13.12 4.16 10.57
N LEU A 260 13.03 2.88 10.23
CA LEU A 260 12.74 1.84 11.21
C LEU A 260 13.23 0.47 10.74
N ASP A 261 13.83 -0.29 11.64
CA ASP A 261 14.13 -1.70 11.42
C ASP A 261 13.22 -2.61 12.26
N ILE A 262 12.47 -3.46 11.56
CA ILE A 262 11.59 -4.48 12.14
C ILE A 262 12.02 -5.90 11.75
N SER A 263 13.31 -6.07 11.52
CA SER A 263 13.94 -7.34 11.16
C SER A 263 14.05 -8.30 12.34
N PHE A 264 14.32 -9.55 12.03
CA PHE A 264 14.51 -10.65 12.98
C PHE A 264 13.28 -10.85 13.87
N ASP A 265 13.44 -10.76 15.18
CA ASP A 265 12.36 -11.03 16.17
C ASP A 265 11.42 -9.83 16.38
N ARG A 266 11.70 -8.70 15.73
CA ARG A 266 10.86 -7.49 15.86
C ARG A 266 9.58 -7.65 15.07
N ARG A 267 8.47 -7.25 15.65
CA ARG A 267 7.18 -7.25 14.98
C ARG A 267 6.86 -5.88 14.41
N GLY A 268 6.10 -5.88 13.33
CA GLY A 268 5.63 -4.65 12.69
C GLY A 268 5.19 -4.87 11.25
N VAL A 269 4.32 -3.96 10.78
CA VAL A 269 3.74 -4.02 9.43
C VAL A 269 3.06 -2.68 9.07
N HIS A 270 2.81 -2.45 7.79
CA HIS A 270 1.95 -1.41 7.24
C HIS A 270 2.31 0.03 7.66
N TRP A 271 3.55 0.42 7.37
CA TRP A 271 4.00 1.80 7.56
C TRP A 271 3.62 2.68 6.38
N SER A 272 3.17 3.90 6.65
CA SER A 272 2.82 4.92 5.68
C SER A 272 3.13 6.31 6.22
N TRP A 273 2.98 7.34 5.39
CA TRP A 273 3.16 8.72 5.80
C TRP A 273 1.97 9.24 6.59
N GLN A 274 2.25 10.07 7.59
CA GLN A 274 1.24 10.94 8.21
C GLN A 274 0.96 12.17 7.35
N ALA A 275 -0.11 12.88 7.70
CA ALA A 275 -0.53 14.07 6.97
C ALA A 275 0.45 15.25 7.09
N ASP A 276 1.39 15.20 8.04
CA ASP A 276 2.39 16.24 8.30
C ASP A 276 3.64 16.17 7.39
N ASP A 277 3.73 15.15 6.51
CA ASP A 277 4.85 14.89 5.61
C ASP A 277 6.22 14.59 6.28
N GLU A 278 6.28 14.53 7.62
CA GLU A 278 7.50 14.36 8.42
C GLU A 278 7.53 13.00 9.15
N HIS A 279 6.37 12.51 9.61
CA HIS A 279 6.29 11.28 10.37
C HIS A 279 5.68 10.15 9.57
N LEU A 280 6.12 8.95 9.90
CA LEU A 280 5.53 7.69 9.47
C LEU A 280 4.64 7.15 10.58
N ILE A 281 3.56 6.46 10.20
CA ILE A 281 2.66 5.74 11.10
C ILE A 281 2.54 4.29 10.65
N GLY A 282 2.50 3.38 11.59
CA GLY A 282 2.36 1.95 11.30
C GLY A 282 2.32 1.12 12.57
N TYR A 283 2.41 -0.18 12.40
CA TYR A 283 2.57 -1.09 13.53
C TYR A 283 4.05 -1.42 13.68
N GLY A 284 4.60 -1.15 14.85
CA GLY A 284 5.99 -1.37 15.18
C GLY A 284 6.19 -2.12 16.49
N PRO A 285 7.43 -2.42 16.87
CA PRO A 285 7.73 -3.10 18.11
C PRO A 285 7.18 -2.33 19.32
N ASP A 286 6.45 -3.02 20.19
CA ASP A 286 5.94 -2.41 21.42
C ASP A 286 7.10 -2.22 22.41
N PRO A 287 7.43 -0.97 22.83
CA PRO A 287 8.53 -0.73 23.75
C PRO A 287 8.25 -1.27 25.16
N ASP A 288 6.98 -1.43 25.52
CA ASP A 288 6.55 -1.89 26.84
C ASP A 288 6.35 -3.41 26.90
N ARG A 289 6.14 -4.06 25.74
CA ARG A 289 5.82 -5.49 25.62
C ARG A 289 6.70 -6.17 24.57
N PRO A 290 7.91 -6.62 24.91
CA PRO A 290 8.81 -7.28 23.97
C PRO A 290 8.15 -8.43 23.20
N GLY A 291 8.40 -8.49 21.89
CA GLY A 291 7.81 -9.50 21.00
C GLY A 291 6.37 -9.21 20.53
N GLN A 292 5.76 -8.13 21.01
CA GLN A 292 4.47 -7.64 20.53
C GLN A 292 4.64 -6.44 19.59
N GLN A 293 3.54 -6.06 18.94
CA GLN A 293 3.47 -4.83 18.15
C GLN A 293 2.42 -3.89 18.77
N CYS A 294 2.57 -2.61 18.48
CA CYS A 294 1.63 -1.55 18.82
C CYS A 294 1.47 -0.60 17.64
N LEU A 295 0.44 0.22 17.64
CA LEU A 295 0.36 1.36 16.76
C LEU A 295 1.41 2.39 17.19
N ALA A 296 2.26 2.80 16.29
CA ALA A 296 3.41 3.64 16.57
C ALA A 296 3.69 4.65 15.46
N GLU A 297 4.50 5.62 15.76
CA GLU A 297 5.07 6.55 14.79
C GLU A 297 6.58 6.64 14.92
N VAL A 298 7.19 7.12 13.85
CA VAL A 298 8.61 7.46 13.80
C VAL A 298 8.82 8.60 12.80
N ARG A 299 9.76 9.47 13.07
CA ARG A 299 10.14 10.48 12.08
C ARG A 299 10.89 9.83 10.92
N HIS A 300 10.78 10.42 9.73
CA HIS A 300 11.37 9.88 8.49
C HIS A 300 12.90 9.63 8.58
N ASP A 301 13.61 10.28 9.50
CA ASP A 301 15.05 10.13 9.75
C ASP A 301 15.39 9.07 10.82
N GLY A 302 14.39 8.33 11.30
CA GLY A 302 14.56 7.28 12.30
C GLY A 302 14.54 7.78 13.74
N THR A 303 14.38 9.08 13.97
CA THR A 303 14.28 9.65 15.33
C THR A 303 12.84 9.64 15.84
N GLY A 304 12.66 9.78 17.16
CA GLY A 304 11.35 10.01 17.76
C GLY A 304 10.39 8.82 17.66
N TYR A 305 10.89 7.57 17.58
CA TYR A 305 10.01 6.41 17.65
C TYR A 305 9.22 6.42 18.96
N ARG A 306 7.89 6.35 18.87
CA ARG A 306 7.02 6.25 20.04
C ARG A 306 5.75 5.45 19.75
N LYS A 307 5.28 4.80 20.77
CA LYS A 307 3.98 4.14 20.82
C LYS A 307 2.86 5.19 20.85
N LEU A 308 1.85 5.01 20.01
CA LEU A 308 0.65 5.84 19.96
C LEU A 308 -0.53 5.17 20.69
N SER A 309 -0.67 3.84 20.54
CA SER A 309 -1.78 3.09 21.14
C SER A 309 -1.37 1.63 21.34
N ASP A 310 -2.06 0.96 22.31
CA ASP A 310 -1.99 -0.50 22.47
C ASP A 310 -2.70 -1.29 21.35
N HIS A 311 -3.38 -0.60 20.44
CA HIS A 311 -4.03 -1.22 19.30
C HIS A 311 -3.00 -1.97 18.44
N ALA A 312 -3.19 -3.26 18.23
CA ALA A 312 -2.19 -4.16 17.65
C ALA A 312 -2.73 -5.00 16.47
N SER A 313 -3.78 -4.53 15.81
CA SER A 313 -4.47 -5.30 14.73
C SER A 313 -3.57 -5.63 13.55
N GLY A 314 -2.53 -4.81 13.30
CA GLY A 314 -1.73 -4.90 12.09
C GLY A 314 -2.48 -4.43 10.83
N GLY A 315 -3.48 -3.58 11.00
CA GLY A 315 -4.25 -2.97 9.91
C GLY A 315 -3.50 -1.86 9.16
N HIS A 316 -4.24 -0.96 8.53
CA HIS A 316 -3.74 0.05 7.59
C HIS A 316 -4.00 1.47 8.15
N PRO A 317 -3.10 2.00 9.00
CA PRO A 317 -3.33 3.28 9.65
C PRO A 317 -3.05 4.46 8.74
N SER A 318 -3.87 5.51 8.89
CA SER A 318 -3.62 6.84 8.33
C SER A 318 -4.12 7.93 9.29
N THR A 319 -3.58 9.16 9.16
CA THR A 319 -3.97 10.32 9.96
C THR A 319 -4.86 11.26 9.17
N SER A 320 -5.79 11.90 9.84
CA SER A 320 -6.66 12.90 9.22
C SER A 320 -5.86 14.14 8.80
N PRO A 321 -6.07 14.64 7.58
CA PRO A 321 -5.50 15.93 7.18
C PRO A 321 -6.18 17.14 7.82
N LEU A 322 -7.38 16.98 8.38
CA LEU A 322 -8.13 18.02 9.08
C LEU A 322 -7.78 18.09 10.57
N ASP A 323 -7.66 16.92 11.19
CA ASP A 323 -7.37 16.77 12.60
C ASP A 323 -6.20 15.78 12.78
N PRO A 324 -4.96 16.26 12.95
CA PRO A 324 -3.79 15.39 13.00
C PRO A 324 -3.76 14.44 14.21
N ASP A 325 -4.63 14.66 15.20
CA ASP A 325 -4.78 13.76 16.35
C ASP A 325 -5.76 12.62 16.08
N LEU A 326 -6.51 12.66 14.98
CA LEU A 326 -7.41 11.59 14.61
C LEU A 326 -6.73 10.59 13.67
N ILE A 327 -6.61 9.35 14.14
CA ILE A 327 -6.09 8.20 13.37
C ILE A 327 -7.27 7.32 12.96
N VAL A 328 -7.23 6.78 11.74
CA VAL A 328 -8.09 5.68 11.31
C VAL A 328 -7.22 4.47 10.97
N THR A 329 -7.69 3.28 11.30
CA THR A 329 -7.10 1.98 10.91
C THR A 329 -8.19 0.95 10.71
N ASP A 330 -7.84 -0.21 10.18
CA ASP A 330 -8.76 -1.34 10.08
C ASP A 330 -8.27 -2.55 10.87
N GLU A 331 -9.19 -3.45 11.15
CA GLU A 331 -8.89 -4.75 11.74
C GLU A 331 -9.72 -5.85 11.09
N GLY A 332 -9.16 -7.05 11.06
CA GLY A 332 -9.88 -8.26 10.72
C GLY A 332 -10.34 -8.99 11.97
N THR A 333 -11.57 -9.46 11.97
CA THR A 333 -12.11 -10.35 13.00
C THR A 333 -12.53 -11.69 12.36
N PRO A 334 -12.73 -12.75 13.12
CA PRO A 334 -13.20 -14.03 12.57
C PRO A 334 -14.53 -13.93 11.82
N THR A 335 -15.38 -12.96 12.18
CA THR A 335 -16.73 -12.80 11.63
C THR A 335 -16.89 -11.58 10.71
N GLY A 336 -15.80 -10.85 10.42
CA GLY A 336 -15.89 -9.64 9.61
C GLY A 336 -14.66 -8.76 9.79
N GLY A 337 -14.88 -7.46 9.89
CA GLY A 337 -13.84 -6.47 10.16
C GLY A 337 -14.42 -5.20 10.75
N ALA A 338 -13.57 -4.27 11.05
CA ALA A 338 -13.96 -2.95 11.53
C ALA A 338 -12.99 -1.88 11.03
N VAL A 339 -13.51 -0.68 10.87
CA VAL A 339 -12.73 0.56 10.79
C VAL A 339 -12.75 1.19 12.17
N VAL A 340 -11.57 1.47 12.69
CA VAL A 340 -11.35 1.93 14.07
C VAL A 340 -10.74 3.32 14.03
N PHE A 341 -11.30 4.23 14.81
CA PHE A 341 -10.80 5.59 14.99
C PHE A 341 -10.14 5.70 16.36
N ILE A 342 -8.94 6.28 16.41
CA ILE A 342 -8.10 6.37 17.61
C ILE A 342 -7.69 7.82 17.82
N ASP A 343 -7.80 8.31 19.05
CA ASP A 343 -7.24 9.59 19.46
C ASP A 343 -5.74 9.43 19.71
N ARG A 344 -4.92 10.15 18.92
CA ARG A 344 -3.45 10.08 19.00
C ARG A 344 -2.90 10.63 20.31
N ARG A 345 -3.64 11.51 21.00
CA ARG A 345 -3.19 12.20 22.24
C ARG A 345 -3.08 11.23 23.42
N ASP A 346 -3.97 10.25 23.49
CA ASP A 346 -4.03 9.28 24.60
C ASP A 346 -4.11 7.81 24.14
N GLY A 347 -4.14 7.56 22.83
CA GLY A 347 -4.14 6.23 22.26
C GLY A 347 -5.46 5.47 22.36
N ARG A 348 -6.56 6.13 22.80
CA ARG A 348 -7.86 5.49 22.99
C ARG A 348 -8.61 5.34 21.67
N GLU A 349 -9.31 4.23 21.56
CA GLU A 349 -10.37 4.09 20.56
C GLU A 349 -11.53 5.04 20.88
N VAL A 350 -11.88 5.89 19.92
CA VAL A 350 -12.98 6.86 20.04
C VAL A 350 -14.22 6.45 19.28
N SER A 351 -14.08 5.63 18.25
CA SER A 351 -15.20 5.12 17.45
C SER A 351 -14.79 3.84 16.72
N ARG A 352 -15.80 3.01 16.46
CA ARG A 352 -15.65 1.76 15.71
C ARG A 352 -16.85 1.57 14.78
N VAL A 353 -16.57 1.28 13.51
CA VAL A 353 -17.58 0.96 12.51
C VAL A 353 -17.35 -0.47 12.03
N ALA A 354 -18.27 -1.36 12.38
CA ALA A 354 -18.24 -2.74 11.89
C ALA A 354 -18.58 -2.77 10.40
N LEU A 355 -17.74 -3.44 9.62
CA LEU A 355 -17.93 -3.63 8.18
C LEU A 355 -17.81 -5.11 7.82
N PRO A 356 -18.64 -5.61 6.89
CA PRO A 356 -18.43 -6.93 6.32
C PRO A 356 -17.05 -7.04 5.67
N LYS A 357 -16.37 -8.15 5.93
CA LYS A 357 -15.10 -8.49 5.30
C LYS A 357 -15.17 -9.89 4.74
N PHE A 358 -14.68 -10.07 3.55
CA PHE A 358 -14.61 -11.38 2.95
C PHE A 358 -13.51 -12.20 3.62
N HIS A 359 -13.92 -13.25 4.32
CA HIS A 359 -13.08 -14.39 4.62
C HIS A 359 -13.48 -15.47 3.60
N GLY A 360 -12.59 -15.81 2.70
CA GLY A 360 -12.84 -16.89 1.75
C GLY A 360 -13.07 -18.18 2.51
N ASP A 361 -14.34 -18.54 2.68
CA ASP A 361 -14.78 -19.71 3.45
C ASP A 361 -14.38 -21.04 2.83
N HIS A 362 -13.75 -21.04 1.65
CA HIS A 362 -13.55 -22.21 0.83
C HIS A 362 -12.10 -22.47 0.40
N GLU A 363 -11.14 -21.70 0.89
CA GLU A 363 -9.73 -21.92 0.57
C GLU A 363 -8.87 -22.12 1.82
N PRO A 364 -7.80 -22.92 1.74
CA PRO A 364 -6.88 -23.14 2.86
C PRO A 364 -6.35 -21.80 3.38
N PRO A 365 -6.12 -21.67 4.71
CA PRO A 365 -5.54 -20.47 5.28
C PRO A 365 -4.27 -20.04 4.54
N GLY A 366 -4.22 -18.79 4.06
CA GLY A 366 -3.10 -18.22 3.32
C GLY A 366 -3.21 -18.26 1.80
N ARG A 367 -4.30 -18.77 1.22
CA ARG A 367 -4.49 -18.87 -0.23
C ARG A 367 -5.79 -18.25 -0.74
N ASN A 368 -6.34 -17.24 -0.06
CA ASN A 368 -7.49 -16.56 -0.60
C ASN A 368 -7.05 -15.57 -1.70
N PRO A 369 -7.31 -15.85 -3.00
CA PRO A 369 -6.94 -14.98 -4.10
C PRO A 369 -7.69 -13.62 -4.06
N ARG A 370 -8.78 -13.54 -3.29
CA ARG A 370 -9.59 -12.33 -3.13
C ARG A 370 -9.42 -11.70 -1.77
N ARG A 371 -8.18 -11.49 -1.35
CA ARG A 371 -7.88 -10.81 -0.08
C ARG A 371 -8.21 -9.32 -0.18
N ILE A 372 -9.45 -8.97 0.14
CA ILE A 372 -9.90 -7.58 0.21
C ILE A 372 -9.73 -7.08 1.64
N CYS A 373 -8.97 -6.00 1.81
CA CYS A 373 -8.84 -5.28 3.07
C CYS A 373 -9.66 -3.98 3.00
N HIS A 374 -10.07 -3.44 4.14
CA HIS A 374 -10.86 -2.20 4.17
C HIS A 374 -10.05 -1.00 3.67
N HIS A 375 -8.75 -0.95 3.96
CA HIS A 375 -7.84 0.12 3.51
C HIS A 375 -8.42 1.52 3.75
N PRO A 376 -8.77 1.92 4.98
CA PRO A 376 -9.39 3.20 5.24
C PRO A 376 -8.48 4.35 4.84
N VAL A 377 -9.02 5.31 4.10
CA VAL A 377 -8.28 6.50 3.66
C VAL A 377 -9.15 7.75 3.79
N PHE A 378 -8.60 8.79 4.40
CA PHE A 378 -9.27 10.08 4.45
C PHE A 378 -9.36 10.71 3.07
N ASN A 379 -10.47 11.40 2.81
CA ASN A 379 -10.51 12.33 1.70
C ASN A 379 -9.60 13.55 1.99
N ARG A 380 -9.37 14.38 0.98
CA ARG A 380 -8.43 15.52 1.11
C ARG A 380 -8.86 16.58 2.13
N ALA A 381 -10.17 16.72 2.34
CA ALA A 381 -10.73 17.62 3.36
C ALA A 381 -10.68 17.03 4.77
N GLY A 382 -10.51 15.71 4.93
CA GLY A 382 -10.50 15.03 6.23
C GLY A 382 -11.89 14.82 6.84
N ASP A 383 -12.96 15.12 6.13
CA ASP A 383 -14.35 15.01 6.61
C ASP A 383 -15.03 13.68 6.24
N ARG A 384 -14.35 12.83 5.46
CA ARG A 384 -14.80 11.49 5.08
C ARG A 384 -13.66 10.49 5.04
N VAL A 385 -13.97 9.24 5.34
CA VAL A 385 -13.09 8.09 5.18
C VAL A 385 -13.70 7.13 4.17
N LEU A 386 -12.96 6.78 3.14
CA LEU A 386 -13.34 5.77 2.16
C LEU A 386 -12.75 4.42 2.53
N CYS A 387 -13.54 3.36 2.40
CA CYS A 387 -13.13 2.00 2.67
C CYS A 387 -13.68 1.04 1.61
N ASN A 388 -12.98 -0.09 1.41
CA ASN A 388 -13.54 -1.25 0.74
C ASN A 388 -14.38 -2.06 1.73
N THR A 389 -15.49 -2.66 1.27
CA THR A 389 -16.37 -3.52 2.08
C THR A 389 -16.99 -4.63 1.24
N LEU A 390 -17.51 -5.66 1.89
CA LEU A 390 -18.25 -6.75 1.25
C LEU A 390 -19.60 -6.96 1.94
N PRO A 391 -20.60 -6.13 1.65
CA PRO A 391 -21.91 -6.24 2.29
C PRO A 391 -22.77 -7.39 1.74
N GLY A 392 -22.36 -8.01 0.65
CA GLY A 392 -23.10 -9.08 -0.01
C GLY A 392 -22.17 -10.03 -0.77
N THR A 393 -22.45 -10.23 -2.05
CA THR A 393 -21.71 -11.17 -2.91
C THR A 393 -20.55 -10.54 -3.68
N HIS A 394 -20.37 -9.24 -3.58
CA HIS A 394 -19.31 -8.50 -4.28
C HIS A 394 -18.76 -7.35 -3.41
N ALA A 395 -17.55 -6.91 -3.73
CA ALA A 395 -16.94 -5.77 -3.06
C ALA A 395 -17.52 -4.46 -3.58
N GLU A 396 -17.70 -3.53 -2.66
CA GLU A 396 -18.07 -2.15 -2.96
C GLU A 396 -17.32 -1.18 -2.06
N LEU A 397 -17.47 0.10 -2.32
CA LEU A 397 -16.95 1.17 -1.50
C LEU A 397 -17.97 1.64 -0.47
N VAL A 398 -17.46 2.16 0.64
CA VAL A 398 -18.27 2.82 1.66
C VAL A 398 -17.59 4.09 2.14
N GLU A 399 -18.34 5.18 2.24
CA GLU A 399 -17.90 6.42 2.88
C GLU A 399 -18.40 6.46 4.33
N ILE A 400 -17.50 6.79 5.26
CA ILE A 400 -17.76 6.91 6.69
C ILE A 400 -17.46 8.35 7.10
N THR A 401 -18.35 8.97 7.87
CA THR A 401 -18.08 10.25 8.53
C THR A 401 -17.18 10.00 9.76
N PRO A 402 -15.97 10.56 9.82
CA PRO A 402 -15.13 10.41 10.99
C PRO A 402 -15.75 11.09 12.23
N PRO A 403 -15.47 10.58 13.45
CA PRO A 403 -15.88 11.25 14.68
C PRO A 403 -15.09 12.55 14.88
N SER A 404 -15.69 13.52 15.55
CA SER A 404 -14.95 14.65 16.10
C SER A 404 -14.28 14.22 17.40
N LEU A 405 -13.03 14.62 17.60
CA LEU A 405 -12.37 14.45 18.88
C LEU A 405 -12.93 15.44 19.91
N PRO A 406 -13.01 15.03 21.20
CA PRO A 406 -13.54 15.88 22.28
C PRO A 406 -12.62 17.06 22.62
#